data_3791d9a3f8bcd8d4da649115acee015a
#
_entry.id   3791d9a3f8bcd8d4da649115acee015a
#
_cell.length_a   1.000
_cell.length_b   1.000
_cell.length_c   1.000
_cell.angle_alpha   90.00
_cell.angle_beta   90.00
_cell.angle_gamma   90.00
#
_symmetry.space_group_name_H-M   'P 1'
#
loop_
_entity.id
_entity.type
_entity.pdbx_description
1 polymer ?
#
loop_
_entity_poly.entity_id
_entity_poly.type
_entity_poly.pdbx_seq_one_letter_code
_entity_poly.pdbx_strand_id
1 'polypeptide(L)'
;LICYEIIFPELSLNHKQKNLIVNISEDAWFGKTIGPDQHLAKAIFRAVENNVFLVRSANKGFSAFIDNKGVVKKVLGPEEVGIIELKVPFINNKQIIYKNNLIFFILLITCAFIFIVFNKNENK
;
A
#
# COMPACT_ATOMS: atom_id res chain seq x y z
N LEU A 1 0.77 12.76 -2.43
CA LEU A 1 1.46 11.92 -3.43
C LEU A 1 0.88 12.17 -4.80
N ILE A 2 1.75 12.35 -5.77
CA ILE A 2 1.36 12.66 -7.16
C ILE A 2 1.65 11.44 -8.02
N CYS A 3 0.62 10.97 -8.74
CA CYS A 3 0.69 9.91 -9.74
C CYS A 3 1.48 8.67 -9.24
N TYR A 4 2.55 8.33 -9.91
CA TYR A 4 3.38 7.15 -9.67
C TYR A 4 4.13 7.17 -8.33
N GLU A 5 4.19 8.28 -7.62
CA GLU A 5 4.78 8.35 -6.27
C GLU A 5 4.14 7.35 -5.29
N ILE A 6 2.89 6.98 -5.54
CA ILE A 6 2.16 6.03 -4.69
C ILE A 6 2.78 4.63 -4.67
N ILE A 7 3.56 4.26 -5.69
CA ILE A 7 4.21 2.95 -5.74
C ILE A 7 5.44 2.84 -4.82
N PHE A 8 6.01 4.00 -4.42
CA PHE A 8 7.21 4.06 -3.60
C PHE A 8 6.84 4.20 -2.11
N PRO A 9 7.06 3.16 -1.28
CA PRO A 9 6.74 3.20 0.15
C PRO A 9 7.43 4.37 0.87
N GLU A 10 8.67 4.64 0.53
CA GLU A 10 9.53 5.62 1.17
C GLU A 10 8.91 7.03 1.18
N LEU A 11 8.26 7.40 0.06
CA LEU A 11 7.62 8.71 -0.07
C LEU A 11 6.43 8.87 0.87
N SER A 12 5.76 7.76 1.19
CA SER A 12 4.64 7.77 2.13
C SER A 12 5.08 7.58 3.58
N LEU A 13 6.19 6.89 3.86
CA LEU A 13 6.64 6.54 5.21
C LEU A 13 7.46 7.62 5.91
N ASN A 14 8.05 8.56 5.16
CA ASN A 14 9.01 9.54 5.69
C ASN A 14 8.40 10.64 6.59
N HIS A 15 7.09 10.75 6.70
CA HIS A 15 6.44 11.76 7.55
C HIS A 15 5.98 11.14 8.87
N LYS A 16 6.54 11.61 9.99
CA LYS A 16 6.34 11.04 11.33
C LYS A 16 4.91 11.12 11.88
N GLN A 17 4.08 12.05 11.40
CA GLN A 17 2.67 12.15 11.77
C GLN A 17 1.86 12.52 10.54
N LYS A 18 0.99 11.63 10.10
CA LYS A 18 0.00 11.88 9.05
C LYS A 18 -1.34 11.31 9.48
N ASN A 19 -2.37 12.06 9.17
CA ASN A 19 -3.74 11.67 9.44
C ASN A 19 -4.46 11.20 8.18
N LEU A 20 -3.91 11.53 7.01
CA LEU A 20 -4.50 11.27 5.72
C LEU A 20 -3.41 11.23 4.65
N ILE A 21 -3.55 10.36 3.67
CA ILE A 21 -2.81 10.39 2.42
C ILE A 21 -3.75 10.85 1.32
N VAL A 22 -3.33 11.86 0.56
CA VAL A 22 -4.02 12.27 -0.67
C VAL A 22 -3.15 11.87 -1.85
N ASN A 23 -3.74 11.15 -2.81
CA ASN A 23 -3.09 10.76 -4.04
C ASN A 23 -3.88 11.30 -5.24
N ILE A 24 -3.24 12.09 -6.08
CA ILE A 24 -3.80 12.63 -7.32
C ILE A 24 -3.05 11.95 -8.48
N SER A 25 -3.78 11.36 -9.41
CA SER A 25 -3.18 10.51 -10.44
C SER A 25 -3.79 10.74 -11.82
N GLU A 26 -2.95 10.55 -12.83
CA GLU A 26 -3.34 10.43 -14.23
C GLU A 26 -3.11 8.99 -14.68
N ASP A 27 -4.19 8.25 -14.88
CA ASP A 27 -4.12 6.82 -15.24
C ASP A 27 -4.53 6.55 -16.70
N ALA A 28 -4.87 7.60 -17.47
CA ALA A 28 -5.35 7.45 -18.85
C ALA A 28 -4.36 6.73 -19.77
N TRP A 29 -3.08 6.88 -19.53
CA TRP A 29 -2.04 6.26 -20.35
C TRP A 29 -1.88 4.75 -20.15
N PHE A 30 -2.46 4.17 -19.10
CA PHE A 30 -2.55 2.71 -18.98
C PHE A 30 -3.54 2.10 -19.97
N GLY A 31 -4.46 2.91 -20.55
CA GLY A 31 -5.54 2.43 -21.41
C GLY A 31 -6.42 1.40 -20.72
N LYS A 32 -7.02 0.51 -21.51
CA LYS A 32 -7.87 -0.59 -21.01
C LYS A 32 -7.04 -1.82 -20.63
N THR A 33 -6.10 -1.65 -19.73
CA THR A 33 -5.24 -2.72 -19.20
C THR A 33 -5.51 -2.93 -17.72
N ILE A 34 -4.80 -3.85 -17.09
CA ILE A 34 -4.81 -4.09 -15.64
C ILE A 34 -4.07 -2.98 -14.86
N GLY A 35 -3.43 -2.02 -15.55
CA GLY A 35 -2.63 -0.97 -14.93
C GLY A 35 -3.36 -0.15 -13.87
N PRO A 36 -4.56 0.39 -14.14
CA PRO A 36 -5.35 1.14 -13.14
C PRO A 36 -5.67 0.32 -11.89
N ASP A 37 -5.96 -0.98 -12.02
CA ASP A 37 -6.23 -1.89 -10.89
C ASP A 37 -4.98 -2.08 -10.03
N GLN A 38 -3.84 -2.33 -10.67
CA GLN A 38 -2.56 -2.47 -9.97
C GLN A 38 -2.16 -1.17 -9.27
N HIS A 39 -2.44 -0.03 -9.89
CA HIS A 39 -2.16 1.28 -9.32
C HIS A 39 -3.06 1.57 -8.11
N LEU A 40 -4.35 1.21 -8.16
CA LEU A 40 -5.24 1.25 -7.00
C LEU A 40 -4.76 0.32 -5.89
N ALA A 41 -4.33 -0.91 -6.22
CA ALA A 41 -3.79 -1.85 -5.23
C ALA A 41 -2.59 -1.26 -4.48
N LYS A 42 -1.69 -0.51 -5.16
CA LYS A 42 -0.60 0.20 -4.48
C LYS A 42 -1.11 1.26 -3.52
N ALA A 43 -2.17 2.00 -3.87
CA ALA A 43 -2.79 2.96 -2.97
C ALA A 43 -3.37 2.27 -1.72
N ILE A 44 -3.99 1.11 -1.87
CA ILE A 44 -4.49 0.29 -0.75
C ILE A 44 -3.34 -0.09 0.19
N PHE A 45 -2.22 -0.59 -0.34
CA PHE A 45 -1.04 -0.89 0.47
C PHE A 45 -0.53 0.34 1.23
N ARG A 46 -0.49 1.52 0.61
CA ARG A 46 -0.07 2.76 1.31
C ARG A 46 -0.99 3.11 2.47
N ALA A 47 -2.30 2.93 2.33
CA ALA A 47 -3.26 3.17 3.41
C ALA A 47 -2.99 2.25 4.61
N VAL A 48 -2.79 0.96 4.36
CA VAL A 48 -2.53 -0.07 5.40
C VAL A 48 -1.18 0.15 6.08
N GLU A 49 -0.10 0.30 5.30
CA GLU A 49 1.26 0.47 5.82
C GLU A 49 1.42 1.71 6.70
N ASN A 50 0.72 2.77 6.35
CA ASN A 50 0.73 4.02 7.12
C ASN A 50 -0.35 4.05 8.21
N ASN A 51 -1.26 3.07 8.23
CA ASN A 51 -2.41 2.99 9.14
C ASN A 51 -3.26 4.27 9.10
N VAL A 52 -3.50 4.84 7.92
CA VAL A 52 -4.28 6.08 7.70
C VAL A 52 -5.31 5.89 6.59
N PHE A 53 -6.32 6.77 6.58
CA PHE A 53 -7.16 6.89 5.40
C PHE A 53 -6.37 7.40 4.20
N LEU A 54 -6.74 6.91 3.01
CA LEU A 54 -6.22 7.41 1.75
C LEU A 54 -7.40 7.86 0.87
N VAL A 55 -7.25 9.06 0.31
CA VAL A 55 -8.15 9.63 -0.70
C VAL A 55 -7.41 9.68 -2.01
N ARG A 56 -7.94 9.01 -3.01
CA ARG A 56 -7.39 8.99 -4.36
C ARG A 56 -8.36 9.66 -5.32
N SER A 57 -7.83 10.56 -6.14
CA SER A 57 -8.51 11.11 -7.31
C SER A 57 -7.69 10.76 -8.54
N ALA A 58 -8.28 10.06 -9.50
CA ALA A 58 -7.58 9.62 -10.70
C ALA A 58 -8.39 9.91 -11.96
N ASN A 59 -7.75 10.51 -12.97
CA ASN A 59 -8.32 10.65 -14.29
C ASN A 59 -8.16 9.32 -15.04
N LYS A 60 -9.25 8.77 -15.59
CA LYS A 60 -9.28 7.46 -16.27
C LYS A 60 -8.75 6.30 -15.45
N GLY A 61 -8.82 6.45 -14.13
CA GLY A 61 -8.45 5.43 -13.14
C GLY A 61 -9.47 5.39 -12.02
N PHE A 62 -9.21 4.61 -10.99
CA PHE A 62 -10.09 4.52 -9.83
C PHE A 62 -9.90 5.70 -8.89
N SER A 63 -10.97 6.50 -8.68
CA SER A 63 -11.04 7.47 -7.60
C SER A 63 -11.69 6.81 -6.39
N ALA A 64 -11.06 6.88 -5.22
CA ALA A 64 -11.51 6.06 -4.09
C ALA A 64 -11.20 6.68 -2.72
N PHE A 65 -12.04 6.35 -1.74
CA PHE A 65 -11.74 6.47 -0.31
C PHE A 65 -11.38 5.09 0.24
N ILE A 66 -10.21 4.97 0.83
CA ILE A 66 -9.65 3.72 1.36
C ILE A 66 -9.38 3.92 2.85
N ASP A 67 -9.85 3.01 3.70
CA ASP A 67 -9.57 3.09 5.13
C ASP A 67 -8.19 2.52 5.49
N ASN A 68 -7.80 2.70 6.74
CA ASN A 68 -6.53 2.23 7.29
C ASN A 68 -6.36 0.70 7.35
N LYS A 69 -7.42 -0.05 7.03
CA LYS A 69 -7.41 -1.51 6.92
C LYS A 69 -7.37 -1.98 5.47
N GLY A 70 -7.32 -1.03 4.52
CA GLY A 70 -7.33 -1.33 3.09
C GLY A 70 -8.72 -1.56 2.49
N VAL A 71 -9.79 -1.30 3.26
CA VAL A 71 -11.16 -1.44 2.73
C VAL A 71 -11.52 -0.22 1.92
N VAL A 72 -11.91 -0.42 0.67
CA VAL A 72 -12.44 0.63 -0.20
C VAL A 72 -13.86 0.98 0.24
N LYS A 73 -14.05 2.19 0.77
CA LYS A 73 -15.34 2.66 1.31
C LYS A 73 -16.25 3.24 0.24
N LYS A 74 -15.67 3.95 -0.71
CA LYS A 74 -16.34 4.48 -1.90
C LYS A 74 -15.38 4.46 -3.07
N VAL A 75 -15.89 4.26 -4.27
CA VAL A 75 -15.11 4.21 -5.50
C VAL A 75 -15.91 4.76 -6.68
N LEU A 76 -15.19 5.42 -7.60
CA LEU A 76 -15.61 5.66 -8.98
C LEU A 76 -14.64 4.92 -9.88
N GLY A 77 -15.18 4.19 -10.85
CA GLY A 77 -14.40 3.44 -11.84
C GLY A 77 -13.76 4.33 -12.91
N PRO A 78 -12.91 3.76 -13.78
CA PRO A 78 -12.16 4.51 -14.78
C PRO A 78 -13.04 5.23 -15.84
N GLU A 79 -14.22 4.71 -16.11
CA GLU A 79 -15.17 5.27 -17.08
C GLU A 79 -16.28 6.09 -16.42
N GLU A 80 -16.28 6.18 -15.09
CA GLU A 80 -17.30 6.91 -14.34
C GLU A 80 -16.90 8.37 -14.13
N VAL A 81 -17.88 9.27 -14.22
CA VAL A 81 -17.74 10.69 -13.93
C VAL A 81 -18.68 11.04 -12.80
N GLY A 82 -18.17 11.64 -11.74
CA GLY A 82 -19.00 11.98 -10.60
C GLY A 82 -18.22 12.55 -9.42
N ILE A 83 -18.94 12.72 -8.32
CA ILE A 83 -18.39 13.18 -7.05
C ILE A 83 -18.69 12.11 -6.00
N ILE A 84 -17.68 11.74 -5.24
CA ILE A 84 -17.83 10.91 -4.06
C ILE A 84 -17.42 11.70 -2.83
N GLU A 85 -18.21 11.60 -1.77
CA GLU A 85 -17.98 12.27 -0.50
C GLU A 85 -17.96 11.26 0.65
N LEU A 86 -17.04 11.43 1.57
CA LEU A 86 -16.95 10.63 2.79
C LEU A 86 -16.42 11.49 3.93
N LYS A 87 -17.05 11.39 5.10
CA LYS A 87 -16.49 11.92 6.34
C LYS A 87 -15.37 11.00 6.80
N VAL A 88 -14.13 11.47 6.72
CA VAL A 88 -12.95 10.71 7.11
C VAL A 88 -12.64 10.98 8.58
N PRO A 89 -12.63 9.97 9.47
CA PRO A 89 -12.22 10.16 10.84
C PRO A 89 -10.73 10.45 10.93
N PHE A 90 -10.34 11.41 11.76
CA PHE A 90 -8.93 11.59 12.11
C PHE A 90 -8.52 10.46 13.07
N ILE A 91 -7.62 9.62 12.60
CA ILE A 91 -7.05 8.55 13.42
C ILE A 91 -5.76 9.09 14.03
N ASN A 92 -5.69 9.15 15.37
CA ASN A 92 -4.45 9.53 16.06
C ASN A 92 -3.51 8.32 16.03
N ASN A 93 -2.66 8.27 15.00
CA ASN A 93 -1.85 7.10 14.71
C ASN A 93 -0.49 7.14 15.40
N LYS A 94 -0.23 6.13 16.22
CA LYS A 94 1.14 5.66 16.40
C LYS A 94 1.49 4.83 15.17
N GLN A 95 2.38 5.34 14.31
CA GLN A 95 2.89 4.55 13.20
C GLN A 95 3.53 3.27 13.75
N ILE A 96 3.03 2.13 13.31
CA ILE A 96 3.74 0.87 13.47
C ILE A 96 4.78 0.84 12.34
N ILE A 97 5.90 1.51 12.58
CA ILE A 97 7.04 1.40 11.65
C ILE A 97 7.62 0.01 11.83
N TYR A 98 7.24 -0.91 10.97
CA TYR A 98 7.93 -2.18 10.83
C TYR A 98 9.32 -1.94 10.23
N LYS A 99 10.23 -1.48 11.08
CA LYS A 99 11.63 -1.22 10.73
C LYS A 99 12.51 -2.47 10.91
N ASN A 100 11.92 -3.65 11.02
CA ASN A 100 12.67 -4.84 11.38
C ASN A 100 12.77 -5.86 10.24
N ASN A 101 13.66 -5.57 9.28
CA ASN A 101 14.26 -6.61 8.45
C ASN A 101 14.98 -7.68 9.30
N LEU A 102 15.25 -7.40 10.59
CA LEU A 102 15.91 -8.31 11.52
C LEU A 102 15.17 -9.64 11.68
N ILE A 103 13.85 -9.62 11.82
CA ILE A 103 13.03 -10.84 11.92
C ILE A 103 13.15 -11.67 10.64
N PHE A 104 13.11 -11.03 9.48
CA PHE A 104 13.29 -11.70 8.19
C PHE A 104 14.67 -12.37 8.09
N PHE A 105 15.74 -11.67 8.46
CA PHE A 105 17.08 -12.22 8.47
C PHE A 105 17.26 -13.37 9.49
N ILE A 106 16.65 -13.26 10.67
CA ILE A 106 16.67 -14.35 11.66
C ILE A 106 15.96 -15.58 11.10
N LEU A 107 14.78 -15.44 10.49
CA LEU A 107 14.07 -16.54 9.85
C LEU A 107 14.88 -17.17 8.72
N LEU A 108 15.54 -16.37 7.92
CA LEU A 108 16.37 -16.86 6.81
C LEU A 108 17.58 -17.65 7.33
N ILE A 109 18.25 -17.16 8.37
CA ILE A 109 19.38 -17.84 9.01
C ILE A 109 18.93 -19.15 9.67
N THR A 110 17.79 -19.16 10.36
CA THR A 110 17.26 -20.38 11.00
C THR A 110 16.87 -21.42 9.96
N CYS A 111 16.23 -21.04 8.85
CA CYS A 111 15.95 -21.96 7.75
C CYS A 111 17.22 -22.54 7.13
N ALA A 112 18.23 -21.72 6.89
CA ALA A 112 19.51 -22.17 6.36
C ALA A 112 20.21 -23.14 7.32
N PHE A 113 20.19 -22.85 8.62
CA PHE A 113 20.77 -23.74 9.63
C PHE A 113 20.07 -25.10 9.69
N ILE A 114 18.74 -25.11 9.69
CA ILE A 114 17.92 -26.31 9.65
C ILE A 114 18.28 -27.16 8.42
N PHE A 115 18.34 -26.52 7.24
CA PHE A 115 18.70 -27.20 6.00
C PHE A 115 20.08 -27.87 6.07
N ILE A 116 21.09 -27.18 6.60
CA ILE A 116 22.45 -27.72 6.77
C ILE A 116 22.45 -28.91 7.71
N VAL A 117 21.75 -28.85 8.83
CA VAL A 117 21.65 -29.94 9.80
C VAL A 117 21.00 -31.19 9.21
N PHE A 118 19.87 -31.00 8.47
CA PHE A 118 19.20 -32.13 7.81
C PHE A 118 20.06 -32.76 6.71
N ASN A 119 20.70 -31.97 5.87
CA ASN A 119 21.55 -32.46 4.78
C ASN A 119 22.81 -33.22 5.32
N LYS A 120 23.31 -32.82 6.48
CA LYS A 120 24.44 -33.53 7.13
C LYS A 120 24.04 -34.90 7.71
N ASN A 121 22.76 -35.07 8.06
CA ASN A 121 22.27 -36.36 8.59
C ASN A 121 21.96 -37.39 7.47
N GLU A 122 21.65 -36.95 6.25
CA GLU A 122 21.44 -37.85 5.10
C GLU A 122 22.78 -38.40 4.53
N ASN A 123 23.90 -37.74 4.80
CA ASN A 123 25.21 -38.11 4.30
C ASN A 123 26.01 -38.96 5.32
N LYS A 124 25.39 -39.52 6.34
CA LYS A 124 25.94 -40.50 7.25
C LYS A 124 25.25 -41.85 7.12
#